data_2bcd3a19654e51bae6f75fe5effb91e3
#
_entry.id   2bcd3a19654e51bae6f75fe5effb91e3
#
_cell.length_a   1.000
_cell.length_b   1.000
_cell.length_c   1.000
_cell.angle_alpha   90.00
_cell.angle_beta   90.00
_cell.angle_gamma   90.00
#
_symmetry.space_group_name_H-M   'P 1'
#
loop_
_entity.id
_entity.type
_entity.pdbx_description
1 polymer ?
#
loop_
_entity_poly.entity_id
_entity_poly.type
_entity_poly.pdbx_seq_one_letter_code
_entity_poly.pdbx_strand_id
1 'polypeptide(L)'
;MTTNFDAYASSRETTEGRVYSVTGGDWDSLTTEIGQTKEERVVVNMGPQHPSTHGVLRLVLELEGETVTEARAGIGYLHTGIEKNAEFKTWTQATTYVTRMDYLAPIFNETAYCLGVEKLLGITEDIPERATVIRVLMMELNRISSHMVALGTGALELGALTPMLFAFRERERVLDMFEMASEIGRAHV
;
A
#
# COMPACT_ATOMS: atom_id res chain seq x y z
N MET A 1 -12.14 -29.98 6.80
CA MET A 1 -12.87 -28.85 6.20
C MET A 1 -11.85 -28.02 5.43
N THR A 2 -11.75 -28.28 4.13
CA THR A 2 -10.90 -27.51 3.21
C THR A 2 -11.65 -26.23 2.88
N THR A 3 -11.19 -25.11 3.40
CA THR A 3 -11.69 -23.79 3.00
C THR A 3 -11.18 -23.50 1.60
N ASN A 4 -12.09 -23.48 0.63
CA ASN A 4 -11.84 -23.01 -0.73
C ASN A 4 -11.41 -21.56 -0.69
N PHE A 5 -10.15 -21.29 -0.95
CA PHE A 5 -9.59 -19.94 -1.13
C PHE A 5 -9.79 -19.38 -2.54
N ASP A 6 -10.61 -20.01 -3.37
CA ASP A 6 -10.89 -19.58 -4.76
C ASP A 6 -11.79 -18.34 -4.87
N ALA A 7 -12.15 -17.70 -3.76
CA ALA A 7 -13.06 -16.54 -3.77
C ALA A 7 -12.42 -15.22 -4.24
N TYR A 8 -11.11 -15.18 -4.52
CA TYR A 8 -10.41 -13.94 -4.90
C TYR A 8 -9.83 -13.94 -6.32
N ALA A 9 -10.07 -14.96 -7.10
CA ALA A 9 -9.74 -14.94 -8.53
C ALA A 9 -10.85 -14.18 -9.30
N SER A 10 -10.88 -12.86 -9.20
CA SER A 10 -11.73 -12.05 -10.04
C SER A 10 -10.98 -11.69 -11.32
N SER A 11 -11.22 -12.41 -12.42
CA SER A 11 -10.84 -11.97 -13.75
C SER A 11 -11.78 -10.82 -14.16
N ARG A 12 -11.24 -9.62 -14.34
CA ARG A 12 -11.95 -8.54 -15.03
C ARG A 12 -11.49 -8.52 -16.48
N GLU A 13 -12.42 -8.76 -17.40
CA GLU A 13 -12.19 -8.44 -18.81
C GLU A 13 -12.23 -6.93 -18.97
N THR A 14 -11.12 -6.33 -19.35
CA THR A 14 -11.06 -4.95 -19.82
C THR A 14 -11.04 -4.98 -21.35
N THR A 15 -11.40 -3.86 -21.98
CA THR A 15 -11.38 -3.70 -23.46
C THR A 15 -9.98 -3.87 -24.08
N GLU A 16 -8.93 -3.96 -23.27
CA GLU A 16 -7.53 -4.00 -23.70
C GLU A 16 -6.75 -5.23 -23.18
N GLY A 17 -7.41 -6.20 -22.52
CA GLY A 17 -6.75 -7.43 -22.04
C GLY A 17 -7.37 -8.00 -20.76
N ARG A 18 -6.93 -9.21 -20.40
CA ARG A 18 -7.33 -9.87 -19.15
C ARG A 18 -6.32 -9.56 -18.04
N VAL A 19 -6.79 -9.01 -16.94
CA VAL A 19 -5.98 -8.83 -15.74
C VAL A 19 -6.33 -9.93 -14.75
N TYR A 20 -5.34 -10.75 -14.39
CA TYR A 20 -5.48 -11.79 -13.37
C TYR A 20 -4.71 -11.37 -12.12
N SER A 21 -5.40 -11.39 -10.98
CA SER A 21 -4.76 -11.26 -9.68
C SER A 21 -4.61 -12.65 -9.07
N VAL A 22 -3.38 -13.11 -8.85
CA VAL A 22 -3.11 -14.41 -8.26
C VAL A 22 -2.42 -14.22 -6.92
N THR A 23 -3.07 -14.66 -5.87
CA THR A 23 -2.50 -14.71 -4.52
C THR A 23 -1.81 -16.08 -4.32
N GLY A 24 -0.50 -16.07 -4.31
CA GLY A 24 0.43 -17.07 -3.85
C GLY A 24 0.14 -18.55 -4.12
N GLY A 25 1.02 -19.25 -4.81
CA GLY A 25 1.10 -20.70 -4.84
C GLY A 25 1.12 -21.36 -6.21
N ASP A 26 0.43 -20.84 -7.22
CA ASP A 26 0.24 -21.50 -8.53
C ASP A 26 1.10 -20.95 -9.67
N TRP A 27 2.27 -20.41 -9.37
CA TRP A 27 3.15 -19.79 -10.37
C TRP A 27 3.66 -20.79 -11.42
N ASP A 28 3.87 -22.05 -11.06
CA ASP A 28 4.39 -23.05 -11.97
C ASP A 28 3.34 -23.52 -12.98
N SER A 29 2.07 -23.58 -12.59
CA SER A 29 0.95 -23.85 -13.51
C SER A 29 0.73 -22.69 -14.49
N LEU A 30 0.82 -21.46 -14.02
CA LEU A 30 0.65 -20.25 -14.85
C LEU A 30 1.76 -20.11 -15.88
N THR A 31 3.02 -20.38 -15.51
CA THR A 31 4.14 -20.35 -16.47
C THR A 31 4.06 -21.46 -17.49
N THR A 32 3.45 -22.61 -17.15
CA THR A 32 3.26 -23.74 -18.07
C THR A 32 2.13 -23.48 -19.08
N GLU A 33 1.04 -22.85 -18.66
CA GLU A 33 -0.06 -22.47 -19.58
C GLU A 33 0.37 -21.44 -20.62
N ILE A 34 1.16 -20.43 -20.20
CA ILE A 34 1.68 -19.39 -21.08
C ILE A 34 2.64 -19.97 -22.13
N GLY A 35 3.43 -20.97 -21.78
CA GLY A 35 4.38 -21.64 -22.69
C GLY A 35 3.75 -22.49 -23.81
N GLN A 36 2.43 -22.70 -23.80
CA GLN A 36 1.74 -23.54 -24.80
C GLN A 36 1.11 -22.75 -25.96
N THR A 37 1.10 -21.43 -25.94
CA THR A 37 0.57 -20.60 -27.02
C THR A 37 1.58 -20.52 -28.18
N LYS A 38 1.15 -20.90 -29.39
CA LYS A 38 1.98 -21.09 -30.59
C LYS A 38 2.41 -19.80 -31.35
N GLU A 39 2.19 -18.63 -30.81
CA GLU A 39 2.64 -17.35 -31.36
C GLU A 39 3.93 -16.93 -30.65
N GLU A 40 4.81 -16.18 -31.35
CA GLU A 40 6.06 -15.64 -30.76
C GLU A 40 5.79 -14.63 -29.65
N ARG A 41 5.21 -15.09 -28.58
CA ARG A 41 4.94 -14.30 -27.38
C ARG A 41 6.06 -14.50 -26.37
N VAL A 42 6.56 -13.41 -25.83
CA VAL A 42 7.61 -13.42 -24.81
C VAL A 42 6.98 -13.20 -23.45
N VAL A 43 7.25 -14.12 -22.53
CA VAL A 43 6.82 -13.97 -21.12
C VAL A 43 7.97 -13.38 -20.30
N VAL A 44 7.73 -12.22 -19.70
CA VAL A 44 8.71 -11.50 -18.90
C VAL A 44 8.23 -11.46 -17.44
N ASN A 45 9.10 -11.89 -16.51
CA ASN A 45 8.92 -11.67 -15.10
C ASN A 45 9.59 -10.36 -14.68
N MET A 46 8.78 -9.38 -14.26
CA MET A 46 9.25 -8.12 -13.73
C MET A 46 9.02 -8.07 -12.22
N GLY A 47 10.10 -8.04 -11.46
CA GLY A 47 10.04 -8.08 -10.00
C GLY A 47 10.00 -9.50 -9.41
N PRO A 48 9.99 -9.60 -8.05
CA PRO A 48 9.94 -8.49 -7.09
C PRO A 48 11.19 -7.62 -7.02
N GLN A 49 12.38 -8.15 -7.34
CA GLN A 49 13.62 -7.37 -7.36
C GLN A 49 13.73 -6.60 -8.69
N HIS A 50 13.03 -5.48 -8.77
CA HIS A 50 13.05 -4.58 -9.92
C HIS A 50 12.69 -3.16 -9.47
N PRO A 51 13.37 -2.11 -9.96
CA PRO A 51 13.08 -0.72 -9.56
C PRO A 51 11.63 -0.31 -9.81
N SER A 52 11.06 -0.69 -10.95
CA SER A 52 9.67 -0.36 -11.31
C SER A 52 8.62 -1.03 -10.46
N THR A 53 8.96 -2.11 -9.76
CA THR A 53 8.07 -2.85 -8.87
C THR A 53 8.34 -2.59 -7.39
N HIS A 54 9.18 -1.60 -7.10
CA HIS A 54 9.57 -1.18 -5.75
C HIS A 54 10.14 -2.30 -4.85
N GLY A 55 10.63 -3.39 -5.46
CA GLY A 55 11.20 -4.53 -4.75
C GLY A 55 10.18 -5.51 -4.14
N VAL A 56 8.88 -5.26 -4.28
CA VAL A 56 7.82 -5.98 -3.54
C VAL A 56 6.62 -6.40 -4.40
N LEU A 57 6.57 -6.01 -5.66
CA LEU A 57 5.54 -6.42 -6.60
C LEU A 57 6.15 -7.33 -7.67
N ARG A 58 5.51 -8.44 -7.97
CA ARG A 58 5.82 -9.29 -9.11
C ARG A 58 4.77 -9.07 -10.19
N LEU A 59 5.23 -8.79 -11.41
CA LEU A 59 4.41 -8.76 -12.60
C LEU A 59 4.90 -9.82 -13.57
N VAL A 60 4.01 -10.66 -14.04
CA VAL A 60 4.26 -11.56 -15.17
C VAL A 60 3.56 -10.96 -16.36
N LEU A 61 4.34 -10.54 -17.34
CA LEU A 61 3.87 -9.87 -18.55
C LEU A 61 4.00 -10.82 -19.73
N GLU A 62 2.96 -10.91 -20.53
CA GLU A 62 2.99 -11.53 -21.85
C GLU A 62 3.08 -10.41 -22.90
N LEU A 63 4.10 -10.48 -23.73
CA LEU A 63 4.42 -9.46 -24.72
C LEU A 63 4.33 -10.03 -26.13
N GLU A 64 3.70 -9.28 -27.02
CA GLU A 64 3.77 -9.45 -28.47
C GLU A 64 4.57 -8.28 -29.05
N GLY A 65 5.85 -8.49 -29.31
CA GLY A 65 6.79 -7.41 -29.56
C GLY A 65 6.95 -6.51 -28.32
N GLU A 66 6.56 -5.24 -28.42
CA GLU A 66 6.57 -4.27 -27.30
C GLU A 66 5.18 -4.06 -26.69
N THR A 67 4.16 -4.73 -27.21
CA THR A 67 2.79 -4.60 -26.71
C THR A 67 2.52 -5.61 -25.60
N VAL A 68 2.05 -5.14 -24.44
CA VAL A 68 1.61 -6.01 -23.35
C VAL A 68 0.23 -6.57 -23.71
N THR A 69 0.15 -7.88 -23.92
CA THR A 69 -1.11 -8.57 -24.23
C THR A 69 -1.79 -9.08 -22.97
N GLU A 70 -1.00 -9.45 -21.96
CA GLU A 70 -1.50 -9.89 -20.68
C GLU A 70 -0.56 -9.46 -19.54
N ALA A 71 -1.13 -9.06 -18.41
CA ALA A 71 -0.40 -8.74 -17.18
C ALA A 71 -1.03 -9.46 -15.98
N ARG A 72 -0.20 -10.21 -15.25
CA ARG A 72 -0.61 -10.92 -14.03
C ARG A 72 0.19 -10.39 -12.85
N ALA A 73 -0.49 -9.88 -11.82
CA ALA A 73 0.15 -9.34 -10.63
C ALA A 73 0.26 -10.41 -9.54
N GLY A 74 1.46 -10.60 -9.01
CA GLY A 74 1.74 -11.40 -7.82
C GLY A 74 1.91 -10.49 -6.60
N ILE A 75 0.97 -10.57 -5.67
CA ILE A 75 0.99 -9.84 -4.41
C ILE A 75 1.35 -10.76 -3.25
N GLY A 76 1.58 -10.19 -2.06
CA GLY A 76 1.90 -10.96 -0.86
C GLY A 76 3.34 -10.79 -0.36
N TYR A 77 4.22 -10.17 -1.11
CA TYR A 77 5.62 -9.95 -0.70
C TYR A 77 5.77 -8.97 0.47
N LEU A 78 4.72 -8.16 0.74
CA LEU A 78 4.60 -7.28 1.91
C LEU A 78 3.66 -7.84 2.98
N HIS A 79 3.16 -9.07 2.83
CA HIS A 79 2.26 -9.65 3.81
C HIS A 79 2.99 -9.97 5.11
N THR A 80 2.64 -9.28 6.19
CA THR A 80 3.27 -9.41 7.51
C THR A 80 2.36 -10.09 8.54
N GLY A 81 1.17 -10.54 8.17
CA GLY A 81 0.21 -11.17 9.06
C GLY A 81 -0.38 -10.23 10.10
N ILE A 82 -0.53 -8.93 9.77
CA ILE A 82 -1.03 -7.89 10.68
C ILE A 82 -2.38 -8.28 11.29
N GLU A 83 -3.31 -8.78 10.49
CA GLU A 83 -4.66 -9.16 10.93
C GLU A 83 -4.59 -10.24 12.00
N LYS A 84 -3.78 -11.27 11.77
CA LYS A 84 -3.61 -12.36 12.74
C LYS A 84 -2.92 -11.91 14.02
N ASN A 85 -1.94 -11.03 13.91
CA ASN A 85 -1.26 -10.46 15.07
C ASN A 85 -2.20 -9.56 15.89
N ALA A 86 -3.10 -8.81 15.24
CA ALA A 86 -4.06 -7.93 15.91
C ALA A 86 -5.03 -8.70 16.81
N GLU A 87 -5.38 -9.96 16.48
CA GLU A 87 -6.26 -10.81 17.29
C GLU A 87 -5.73 -11.03 18.72
N PHE A 88 -4.41 -10.97 18.90
CA PHE A 88 -3.73 -11.20 20.20
C PHE A 88 -3.31 -9.92 20.92
N LYS A 89 -3.66 -8.76 20.39
CA LYS A 89 -3.28 -7.46 20.93
C LYS A 89 -4.47 -6.73 21.53
N THR A 90 -4.19 -5.87 22.51
CA THR A 90 -5.19 -4.88 22.94
C THR A 90 -5.39 -3.86 21.83
N TRP A 91 -6.52 -3.18 21.83
CA TRP A 91 -6.81 -2.16 20.81
C TRP A 91 -5.74 -1.06 20.77
N THR A 92 -5.25 -0.62 21.92
CA THR A 92 -4.14 0.36 21.99
C THR A 92 -2.86 -0.18 21.36
N GLN A 93 -2.51 -1.45 21.60
CA GLN A 93 -1.33 -2.07 20.99
C GLN A 93 -1.49 -2.30 19.48
N ALA A 94 -2.71 -2.60 19.03
CA ALA A 94 -2.98 -2.84 17.61
C ALA A 94 -2.85 -1.57 16.76
N THR A 95 -2.98 -0.37 17.34
CA THR A 95 -2.74 0.90 16.63
C THR A 95 -1.38 0.93 15.95
N THR A 96 -0.34 0.41 16.61
CA THR A 96 1.03 0.39 16.03
C THR A 96 1.15 -0.49 14.78
N TYR A 97 0.28 -1.49 14.62
CA TYR A 97 0.25 -2.31 13.40
C TYR A 97 -0.46 -1.59 12.25
N VAL A 98 -1.55 -0.89 12.58
CA VAL A 98 -2.33 -0.13 11.60
C VAL A 98 -1.51 0.99 10.98
N THR A 99 -0.66 1.66 11.76
CA THR A 99 0.30 2.68 11.31
C THR A 99 1.15 2.20 10.14
N ARG A 100 1.47 0.91 10.08
CA ARG A 100 2.39 0.32 9.12
C ARG A 100 1.71 -0.23 7.85
N MET A 101 0.41 -0.08 7.70
CA MET A 101 -0.32 -0.52 6.49
C MET A 101 0.01 0.38 5.31
N ASP A 102 -0.55 1.58 5.26
CA ASP A 102 -0.12 2.62 4.35
C ASP A 102 0.85 3.55 5.09
N TYR A 103 2.14 3.26 5.02
CA TYR A 103 3.17 3.99 5.75
C TYR A 103 3.41 5.42 5.24
N LEU A 104 2.79 5.83 4.14
CA LEU A 104 2.79 7.23 3.67
C LEU A 104 1.60 8.03 4.23
N ALA A 105 0.55 7.34 4.66
CA ALA A 105 -0.64 7.96 5.24
C ALA A 105 -1.01 7.35 6.62
N PRO A 106 -0.06 7.22 7.57
CA PRO A 106 -0.29 6.55 8.84
C PRO A 106 -1.42 7.17 9.66
N ILE A 107 -1.56 8.49 9.65
CA ILE A 107 -2.62 9.19 10.40
C ILE A 107 -4.02 8.80 9.91
N PHE A 108 -4.19 8.56 8.60
CA PHE A 108 -5.47 8.08 8.06
C PHE A 108 -5.79 6.66 8.53
N ASN A 109 -4.80 5.77 8.52
CA ASN A 109 -4.96 4.40 8.99
C ASN A 109 -5.37 4.39 10.47
N GLU A 110 -4.66 5.13 11.29
CA GLU A 110 -4.90 5.23 12.73
C GLU A 110 -6.26 5.85 13.02
N THR A 111 -6.64 6.91 12.30
CA THR A 111 -7.94 7.56 12.48
C THR A 111 -9.08 6.61 12.12
N ALA A 112 -8.99 5.89 11.00
CA ALA A 112 -9.98 4.90 10.60
C ALA A 112 -10.14 3.80 11.66
N TYR A 113 -9.02 3.30 12.17
CA TYR A 113 -9.00 2.31 13.23
C TYR A 113 -9.64 2.85 14.53
N CYS A 114 -9.22 4.03 14.99
CA CYS A 114 -9.75 4.65 16.21
C CYS A 114 -11.26 4.89 16.11
N LEU A 115 -11.75 5.41 14.98
CA LEU A 115 -13.20 5.60 14.76
C LEU A 115 -13.97 4.28 14.83
N GLY A 116 -13.39 3.19 14.29
CA GLY A 116 -13.98 1.86 14.40
C GLY A 116 -14.08 1.38 15.86
N VAL A 117 -12.99 1.53 16.63
CA VAL A 117 -12.94 1.15 18.05
C VAL A 117 -13.87 2.01 18.91
N GLU A 118 -13.90 3.33 18.70
CA GLU A 118 -14.79 4.26 19.39
C GLU A 118 -16.26 3.92 19.15
N LYS A 119 -16.59 3.54 17.92
CA LYS A 119 -17.94 3.08 17.59
C LYS A 119 -18.30 1.77 18.27
N LEU A 120 -17.37 0.81 18.33
CA LEU A 120 -17.58 -0.47 19.03
C LEU A 120 -17.75 -0.29 20.54
N LEU A 121 -17.04 0.67 21.13
CA LEU A 121 -17.15 1.02 22.55
C LEU A 121 -18.39 1.86 22.87
N GLY A 122 -19.04 2.46 21.87
CA GLY A 122 -20.18 3.34 22.06
C GLY A 122 -19.83 4.71 22.64
N ILE A 123 -18.57 5.16 22.53
CA ILE A 123 -18.05 6.42 23.09
C ILE A 123 -17.91 7.53 22.05
N THR A 124 -18.50 7.38 20.87
CA THR A 124 -18.36 8.35 19.78
C THR A 124 -18.82 9.76 20.18
N GLU A 125 -19.91 9.86 20.97
CA GLU A 125 -20.45 11.14 21.43
C GLU A 125 -19.64 11.75 22.59
N ASP A 126 -18.78 10.96 23.23
CA ASP A 126 -17.93 11.43 24.33
C ASP A 126 -16.62 12.07 23.84
N ILE A 127 -16.35 11.99 22.52
CA ILE A 127 -15.14 12.55 21.94
C ILE A 127 -15.23 14.07 21.90
N PRO A 128 -14.29 14.79 22.54
CA PRO A 128 -14.29 16.26 22.52
C PRO A 128 -14.18 16.82 21.09
N GLU A 129 -14.93 17.88 20.80
CA GLU A 129 -14.86 18.58 19.51
C GLU A 129 -13.41 18.97 19.12
N ARG A 130 -12.64 19.43 20.11
CA ARG A 130 -11.22 19.75 19.89
C ARG A 130 -10.42 18.57 19.35
N ALA A 131 -10.67 17.35 19.83
CA ALA A 131 -9.98 16.15 19.35
C ALA A 131 -10.35 15.86 17.90
N THR A 132 -11.62 16.03 17.54
CA THR A 132 -12.10 15.87 16.15
C THR A 132 -11.45 16.87 15.21
N VAL A 133 -11.36 18.14 15.59
CA VAL A 133 -10.70 19.18 14.78
C VAL A 133 -9.21 18.90 14.61
N ILE A 134 -8.51 18.47 15.68
CA ILE A 134 -7.10 18.10 15.62
C ILE A 134 -6.89 16.90 14.68
N ARG A 135 -7.74 15.88 14.75
CA ARG A 135 -7.67 14.73 13.83
C ARG A 135 -7.77 15.15 12.38
N VAL A 136 -8.73 16.04 12.05
CA VAL A 136 -8.87 16.56 10.68
C VAL A 136 -7.63 17.32 10.26
N LEU A 137 -7.12 18.22 11.11
CA LEU A 137 -5.90 18.97 10.82
C LEU A 137 -4.72 18.04 10.53
N MET A 138 -4.51 17.03 11.38
CA MET A 138 -3.41 16.08 11.21
C MET A 138 -3.57 15.21 9.96
N MET A 139 -4.79 14.80 9.64
CA MET A 139 -5.07 14.07 8.40
C MET A 139 -4.74 14.91 7.17
N GLU A 140 -5.11 16.20 7.14
CA GLU A 140 -4.82 17.05 5.99
C GLU A 140 -3.32 17.37 5.86
N LEU A 141 -2.60 17.55 6.95
CA LEU A 141 -1.14 17.64 6.92
C LEU A 141 -0.52 16.33 6.41
N ASN A 142 -1.04 15.18 6.82
CA ASN A 142 -0.60 13.90 6.33
C ASN A 142 -0.91 13.71 4.83
N ARG A 143 -2.04 14.18 4.36
CA ARG A 143 -2.38 14.21 2.94
C ARG A 143 -1.35 15.00 2.13
N ILE A 144 -0.98 16.19 2.60
CA ILE A 144 0.05 17.03 1.97
C ILE A 144 1.38 16.26 1.92
N SER A 145 1.80 15.68 3.05
CA SER A 145 3.03 14.89 3.15
C SER A 145 3.05 13.70 2.18
N SER A 146 1.93 12.98 2.07
CA SER A 146 1.77 11.84 1.15
C SER A 146 1.82 12.28 -0.31
N HIS A 147 1.15 13.38 -0.66
CA HIS A 147 1.17 13.93 -2.02
C HIS A 147 2.56 14.42 -2.42
N MET A 148 3.34 14.98 -1.49
CA MET A 148 4.73 15.37 -1.77
C MET A 148 5.57 14.15 -2.17
N VAL A 149 5.40 13.00 -1.51
CA VAL A 149 6.09 11.76 -1.91
C VAL A 149 5.60 11.29 -3.26
N ALA A 150 4.28 11.23 -3.48
CA ALA A 150 3.71 10.75 -4.73
C ALA A 150 4.17 11.58 -5.94
N LEU A 151 4.13 12.91 -5.82
CA LEU A 151 4.56 13.83 -6.89
C LEU A 151 6.09 13.80 -7.08
N GLY A 152 6.85 13.73 -5.97
CA GLY A 152 8.30 13.66 -6.01
C GLY A 152 8.81 12.38 -6.66
N THR A 153 8.26 11.22 -6.30
CA THR A 153 8.62 9.92 -6.89
C THR A 153 8.14 9.79 -8.32
N GLY A 154 6.94 10.28 -8.64
CA GLY A 154 6.45 10.32 -10.01
C GLY A 154 7.36 11.17 -10.92
N ALA A 155 7.80 12.33 -10.45
CA ALA A 155 8.77 13.15 -11.18
C ALA A 155 10.12 12.41 -11.36
N LEU A 156 10.58 11.71 -10.33
CA LEU A 156 11.81 10.90 -10.39
C LEU A 156 11.72 9.81 -11.46
N GLU A 157 10.60 9.11 -11.54
CA GLU A 157 10.34 8.08 -12.56
C GLU A 157 10.35 8.64 -13.99
N LEU A 158 9.96 9.89 -14.14
CA LEU A 158 10.07 10.64 -15.42
C LEU A 158 11.48 11.23 -15.66
N GLY A 159 12.44 10.94 -14.78
CA GLY A 159 13.83 11.42 -14.90
C GLY A 159 14.12 12.76 -14.22
N ALA A 160 13.15 13.35 -13.51
CA ALA A 160 13.33 14.63 -12.83
C ALA A 160 13.62 14.42 -11.33
N LEU A 161 14.91 14.35 -10.96
CA LEU A 161 15.34 14.14 -9.57
C LEU A 161 15.08 15.35 -8.66
N THR A 162 15.27 16.56 -9.17
CA THR A 162 15.21 17.80 -8.36
C THR A 162 13.87 18.01 -7.65
N PRO A 163 12.69 17.79 -8.28
CA PRO A 163 11.40 17.89 -7.60
C PRO A 163 11.29 16.98 -6.38
N MET A 164 11.84 15.77 -6.44
CA MET A 164 11.86 14.84 -5.31
C MET A 164 12.65 15.43 -4.12
N LEU A 165 13.81 16.02 -4.36
CA LEU A 165 14.63 16.63 -3.29
C LEU A 165 13.88 17.79 -2.62
N PHE A 166 13.21 18.64 -3.40
CA PHE A 166 12.40 19.74 -2.85
C PHE A 166 11.17 19.22 -2.10
N ALA A 167 10.48 18.23 -2.64
CA ALA A 167 9.32 17.64 -1.99
C ALA A 167 9.68 17.06 -0.62
N PHE A 168 10.80 16.33 -0.52
CA PHE A 168 11.26 15.77 0.75
C PHE A 168 11.71 16.85 1.74
N ARG A 169 12.33 17.93 1.28
CA ARG A 169 12.67 19.07 2.15
C ARG A 169 11.44 19.71 2.78
N GLU A 170 10.37 19.94 2.00
CA GLU A 170 9.14 20.51 2.55
C GLU A 170 8.37 19.50 3.41
N ARG A 171 8.46 18.21 3.06
CA ARG A 171 7.87 17.13 3.85
C ARG A 171 8.44 17.07 5.27
N GLU A 172 9.74 17.31 5.45
CA GLU A 172 10.37 17.35 6.77
C GLU A 172 9.68 18.35 7.70
N ARG A 173 9.26 19.52 7.19
CA ARG A 173 8.52 20.51 7.99
C ARG A 173 7.17 19.97 8.50
N VAL A 174 6.50 19.13 7.71
CA VAL A 174 5.26 18.48 8.13
C VAL A 174 5.55 17.43 9.21
N LEU A 175 6.65 16.70 9.07
CA LEU A 175 7.09 15.75 10.08
C LEU A 175 7.43 16.43 11.41
N ASP A 176 8.07 17.60 11.37
CA ASP A 176 8.33 18.44 12.56
C ASP A 176 7.00 18.81 13.28
N MET A 177 5.95 19.13 12.51
CA MET A 177 4.61 19.39 13.08
C MET A 177 4.00 18.15 13.73
N PHE A 178 4.17 16.97 13.13
CA PHE A 178 3.72 15.71 13.73
C PHE A 178 4.49 15.39 15.00
N GLU A 179 5.79 15.61 15.02
CA GLU A 179 6.63 15.44 16.20
C GLU A 179 6.17 16.36 17.33
N MET A 180 5.91 17.64 17.03
CA MET A 180 5.39 18.58 18.04
C MET A 180 4.03 18.17 18.60
N ALA A 181 3.15 17.60 17.77
CA ALA A 181 1.80 17.22 18.18
C ALA A 181 1.77 15.90 18.97
N SER A 182 2.63 14.94 18.61
CA SER A 182 2.72 13.62 19.23
C SER A 182 3.73 13.54 20.37
N GLU A 183 4.53 14.60 20.58
CA GLU A 183 5.64 14.65 21.53
C GLU A 183 6.73 13.56 21.29
N ILE A 184 6.71 12.92 20.13
CA ILE A 184 7.74 11.97 19.73
C ILE A 184 9.06 12.74 19.56
N GLY A 185 10.16 12.23 20.15
CA GLY A 185 11.47 12.87 20.10
C GLY A 185 11.76 13.82 21.26
N ARG A 186 10.76 14.29 22.02
CA ARG A 186 10.96 15.15 23.19
C ARG A 186 11.50 14.42 24.43
N ALA A 187 11.53 13.09 24.40
CA ALA A 187 12.02 12.28 25.53
C ALA A 187 13.54 12.40 25.78
N HIS A 188 14.27 13.13 24.94
CA HIS A 188 15.71 13.29 25.00
C HIS A 188 16.16 14.75 25.16
N VAL A 189 15.26 15.67 25.51
CA VAL A 189 15.59 17.07 25.82
C VAL A 189 15.46 17.32 27.31
#